data_57f6911f5b35c98057ed62101af38f29
#
_entry.id   57f6911f5b35c98057ed62101af38f29
#
_cell.length_a   1.000
_cell.length_b   1.000
_cell.length_c   1.000
_cell.angle_alpha   90.00
_cell.angle_beta   90.00
_cell.angle_gamma   90.00
#
_symmetry.space_group_name_H-M   'P 1'
#
loop_
_entity.id
_entity.type
_entity.pdbx_description
1 polymer ?
#
loop_
_entity_poly.entity_id
_entity_poly.type
_entity_poly.pdbx_seq_one_letter_code
_entity_poly.pdbx_strand_id
1 'polypeptide(L)'
;MERYAIGIDLGGTSVKYAVVASSGKMPFSGQLPAFAQESAEAVLGQVLKGVEACREYAVSEGLMLAGVGVGTPGVVSADGRTVLGGAENIAGWENIPLAGRVEEAEGLKTLAGNDANMMALGETLFGAAKGATDVVFVTVGTGIGCGALMDGRLYRGYRNRGMEMGHITVKCDGEGCACGGVGCLEHYASTSALVRRFCELNGSARDAEVDGKDVVLFYKEGNPAAVQAMEEHWNYLAHGIASMINLFAPQRVVVGGGISEAGDFYLEKLREGVRRQMMSVCGEETELVAARLGNRAGCMGAAGLVLDKMG
;
A
#
# COMPACT_ATOMS: atom_id res chain seq x y z
N MET A 1 5.29 27.80 11.86
CA MET A 1 5.59 26.85 12.95
C MET A 1 5.43 25.44 12.38
N GLU A 2 6.36 24.54 12.64
CA GLU A 2 6.26 23.16 12.15
C GLU A 2 5.10 22.46 12.87
N ARG A 3 4.22 21.76 12.10
CA ARG A 3 3.09 21.00 12.65
C ARG A 3 3.44 19.52 12.65
N TYR A 4 2.93 18.80 13.62
CA TYR A 4 3.15 17.37 13.77
C TYR A 4 1.83 16.60 13.82
N ALA A 5 1.83 15.38 13.33
CA ALA A 5 0.71 14.44 13.48
C ALA A 5 1.24 13.03 13.73
N ILE A 6 0.41 12.21 14.35
CA ILE A 6 0.68 10.78 14.50
C ILE A 6 0.20 10.06 13.24
N GLY A 7 1.04 9.21 12.68
CA GLY A 7 0.67 8.29 11.61
C GLY A 7 0.78 6.85 12.05
N ILE A 8 -0.29 6.09 11.88
CA ILE A 8 -0.37 4.66 12.13
C ILE A 8 -0.55 3.94 10.78
N ASP A 9 0.21 2.86 10.59
CA ASP A 9 0.11 1.96 9.43
C ASP A 9 -0.16 0.54 9.93
N LEU A 10 -1.42 0.13 9.87
CA LEU A 10 -1.88 -1.19 10.26
C LEU A 10 -1.76 -2.15 9.07
N GLY A 11 -0.91 -3.14 9.20
CA GLY A 11 -0.81 -4.29 8.29
C GLY A 11 -1.23 -5.60 8.95
N GLY A 12 -1.27 -6.67 8.19
CA GLY A 12 -1.68 -8.00 8.69
C GLY A 12 -0.73 -8.61 9.75
N THR A 13 0.51 -8.16 9.84
CA THR A 13 1.51 -8.71 10.78
C THR A 13 1.97 -7.70 11.82
N SER A 14 1.91 -6.41 11.52
CA SER A 14 2.45 -5.36 12.37
C SER A 14 1.64 -4.07 12.30
N VAL A 15 1.66 -3.32 13.39
CA VAL A 15 1.24 -1.93 13.50
C VAL A 15 2.49 -1.07 13.57
N LYS A 16 2.74 -0.26 12.55
CA LYS A 16 3.81 0.74 12.56
C LYS A 16 3.23 2.07 13.00
N TYR A 17 4.01 2.85 13.71
CA TYR A 17 3.60 4.16 14.20
C TYR A 17 4.73 5.18 14.13
N ALA A 18 4.39 6.44 13.93
CA ALA A 18 5.37 7.52 13.86
C ALA A 18 4.76 8.87 14.23
N VAL A 19 5.61 9.75 14.75
CA VAL A 19 5.38 11.19 14.79
C VAL A 19 5.98 11.78 13.52
N VAL A 20 5.18 12.48 12.73
CA VAL A 20 5.58 13.03 11.42
C VAL A 20 5.36 14.53 11.40
N ALA A 21 6.38 15.27 11.01
CA ALA A 21 6.32 16.71 10.81
C ALA A 21 5.77 17.08 9.42
N SER A 22 5.20 18.26 9.28
CA SER A 22 4.74 18.79 7.98
C SER A 22 5.85 18.94 6.93
N SER A 23 7.12 18.97 7.36
CA SER A 23 8.29 18.91 6.47
C SER A 23 8.62 17.50 5.95
N GLY A 24 7.99 16.45 6.49
CA GLY A 24 8.30 15.05 6.21
C GLY A 24 9.36 14.45 7.13
N LYS A 25 9.88 15.19 8.11
CA LYS A 25 10.73 14.61 9.15
C LYS A 25 9.92 13.67 10.04
N MET A 26 10.54 12.56 10.45
CA MET A 26 9.94 11.53 11.29
C MET A 26 10.83 11.35 12.53
N PRO A 27 10.68 12.21 13.57
CA PRO A 27 11.56 12.21 14.74
C PRO A 27 11.37 11.01 15.65
N PHE A 28 10.22 10.35 15.58
CA PHE A 28 9.92 9.16 16.39
C PHE A 28 9.15 8.13 15.56
N SER A 29 9.48 6.87 15.71
CA SER A 29 8.77 5.76 15.06
C SER A 29 9.02 4.44 15.79
N GLY A 30 8.10 3.52 15.62
CA GLY A 30 8.22 2.17 16.16
C GLY A 30 7.28 1.20 15.46
N GLN A 31 7.28 -0.03 15.94
CA GLN A 31 6.48 -1.13 15.41
C GLN A 31 6.08 -2.08 16.52
N LEU A 32 4.84 -2.57 16.46
CA LEU A 32 4.26 -3.59 17.34
C LEU A 32 3.69 -4.73 16.51
N PRO A 33 3.53 -5.95 17.06
CA PRO A 33 2.79 -7.02 16.40
C PRO A 33 1.31 -6.63 16.26
N ALA A 34 0.68 -6.95 15.14
CA ALA A 34 -0.71 -6.60 14.91
C ALA A 34 -1.71 -7.51 15.65
N PHE A 35 -1.35 -8.77 15.90
CA PHE A 35 -2.26 -9.81 16.40
C PHE A 35 -3.52 -9.99 15.55
N ALA A 36 -3.37 -9.83 14.24
CA ALA A 36 -4.46 -9.78 13.27
C ALA A 36 -5.36 -11.04 13.27
N GLN A 37 -4.82 -12.20 13.66
CA GLN A 37 -5.54 -13.46 13.71
C GLN A 37 -6.27 -13.70 15.04
N GLU A 38 -6.03 -12.87 16.06
CA GLU A 38 -6.65 -13.06 17.37
C GLU A 38 -8.06 -12.43 17.42
N SER A 39 -8.15 -11.12 17.28
CA SER A 39 -9.42 -10.39 17.29
C SER A 39 -9.27 -8.93 16.90
N ALA A 40 -10.34 -8.27 16.49
CA ALA A 40 -10.38 -6.83 16.25
C ALA A 40 -9.96 -6.01 17.50
N GLU A 41 -10.33 -6.44 18.69
CA GLU A 41 -9.95 -5.76 19.95
C GLU A 41 -8.44 -5.88 20.23
N ALA A 42 -7.83 -7.04 19.92
CA ALA A 42 -6.37 -7.19 20.05
C ALA A 42 -5.64 -6.24 19.11
N VAL A 43 -6.09 -6.15 17.85
CA VAL A 43 -5.55 -5.21 16.86
C VAL A 43 -5.70 -3.77 17.31
N LEU A 44 -6.90 -3.38 17.74
CA LEU A 44 -7.17 -2.04 18.23
C LEU A 44 -6.30 -1.69 19.44
N GLY A 45 -6.08 -2.63 20.35
CA GLY A 45 -5.17 -2.46 21.48
C GLY A 45 -3.73 -2.14 21.04
N GLN A 46 -3.25 -2.73 19.93
CA GLN A 46 -1.92 -2.41 19.41
C GLN A 46 -1.89 -1.03 18.72
N VAL A 47 -2.97 -0.66 18.02
CA VAL A 47 -3.11 0.70 17.46
C VAL A 47 -3.04 1.74 18.58
N LEU A 48 -3.81 1.57 19.66
CA LEU A 48 -3.83 2.49 20.81
C LEU A 48 -2.44 2.60 21.48
N LYS A 49 -1.74 1.48 21.71
CA LYS A 49 -0.37 1.51 22.24
C LYS A 49 0.60 2.30 21.34
N GLY A 50 0.47 2.18 20.01
CA GLY A 50 1.28 2.95 19.07
C GLY A 50 0.97 4.46 19.14
N VAL A 51 -0.30 4.84 19.31
CA VAL A 51 -0.72 6.23 19.47
C VAL A 51 -0.22 6.79 20.80
N GLU A 52 -0.38 6.04 21.90
CA GLU A 52 0.10 6.40 23.24
C GLU A 52 1.62 6.67 23.23
N ALA A 53 2.41 5.76 22.66
CA ALA A 53 3.87 5.93 22.56
C ALA A 53 4.26 7.20 21.78
N CYS A 54 3.56 7.50 20.68
CA CYS A 54 3.77 8.73 19.92
C CYS A 54 3.37 9.99 20.71
N ARG A 55 2.27 9.93 21.47
CA ARG A 55 1.80 11.04 22.30
C ARG A 55 2.77 11.31 23.46
N GLU A 56 3.27 10.28 24.14
CA GLU A 56 4.26 10.42 25.19
C GLU A 56 5.54 11.08 24.66
N TYR A 57 6.05 10.65 23.50
CA TYR A 57 7.17 11.28 22.83
C TYR A 57 6.89 12.75 22.52
N ALA A 58 5.72 13.06 21.94
CA ALA A 58 5.37 14.44 21.61
C ALA A 58 5.30 15.35 22.85
N VAL A 59 4.78 14.84 23.95
CA VAL A 59 4.75 15.57 25.24
C VAL A 59 6.16 15.81 25.77
N SER A 60 7.05 14.81 25.75
CA SER A 60 8.43 14.95 26.22
C SER A 60 9.24 15.98 25.42
N GLU A 61 8.95 16.11 24.12
CA GLU A 61 9.61 17.05 23.21
C GLU A 61 8.87 18.39 23.04
N GLY A 62 7.76 18.58 23.76
CA GLY A 62 6.95 19.80 23.65
C GLY A 62 6.31 20.03 22.29
N LEU A 63 6.02 18.95 21.53
CA LEU A 63 5.43 19.02 20.19
C LEU A 63 3.91 19.11 20.27
N MET A 64 3.32 20.00 19.44
CA MET A 64 1.87 20.08 19.29
C MET A 64 1.39 19.16 18.18
N LEU A 65 0.57 18.18 18.54
CA LEU A 65 -0.03 17.22 17.61
C LEU A 65 -1.34 17.79 17.02
N ALA A 66 -1.47 17.76 15.70
CA ALA A 66 -2.71 18.11 15.00
C ALA A 66 -3.79 17.01 15.13
N GLY A 67 -3.38 15.75 15.29
CA GLY A 67 -4.26 14.60 15.41
C GLY A 67 -3.58 13.30 15.02
N VAL A 68 -4.39 12.26 14.79
CA VAL A 68 -3.96 10.90 14.43
C VAL A 68 -4.53 10.51 13.06
N GLY A 69 -3.67 10.07 12.17
CA GLY A 69 -4.07 9.38 10.94
C GLY A 69 -3.82 7.87 11.08
N VAL A 70 -4.76 7.05 10.60
CA VAL A 70 -4.62 5.59 10.63
C VAL A 70 -4.82 5.02 9.22
N GLY A 71 -3.78 4.42 8.66
CA GLY A 71 -3.87 3.55 7.48
C GLY A 71 -4.26 2.15 7.91
N THR A 72 -5.27 1.55 7.28
CA THR A 72 -5.79 0.22 7.62
C THR A 72 -6.18 -0.55 6.37
N PRO A 73 -6.02 -1.88 6.35
CA PRO A 73 -6.63 -2.72 5.33
C PRO A 73 -8.15 -2.54 5.29
N GLY A 74 -8.74 -2.81 4.12
CA GLY A 74 -10.17 -2.77 3.89
C GLY A 74 -10.71 -1.39 3.51
N VAL A 75 -12.04 -1.32 3.40
CA VAL A 75 -12.78 -0.12 3.00
C VAL A 75 -13.11 0.73 4.22
N VAL A 76 -12.73 2.00 4.18
CA VAL A 76 -13.06 2.98 5.22
C VAL A 76 -14.21 3.86 4.76
N SER A 77 -15.11 4.22 5.67
CA SER A 77 -16.24 5.13 5.40
C SER A 77 -15.80 6.47 4.82
N ALA A 78 -16.70 7.12 4.08
CA ALA A 78 -16.37 8.36 3.35
C ALA A 78 -15.92 9.52 4.26
N ASP A 79 -16.38 9.53 5.50
CA ASP A 79 -15.98 10.49 6.53
C ASP A 79 -14.65 10.14 7.22
N GLY A 80 -14.07 8.98 6.91
CA GLY A 80 -12.80 8.51 7.49
C GLY A 80 -12.92 8.03 8.95
N ARG A 81 -14.09 7.56 9.37
CA ARG A 81 -14.32 7.23 10.80
C ARG A 81 -14.46 5.74 11.11
N THR A 82 -15.01 4.97 10.17
CA THR A 82 -15.37 3.57 10.39
C THR A 82 -14.74 2.66 9.33
N VAL A 83 -14.12 1.56 9.73
CA VAL A 83 -13.75 0.47 8.83
C VAL A 83 -15.02 -0.32 8.53
N LEU A 84 -15.41 -0.39 7.26
CA LEU A 84 -16.65 -1.04 6.83
C LEU A 84 -16.49 -2.56 6.62
N GLY A 85 -15.27 -3.03 6.30
CA GLY A 85 -14.94 -4.42 6.02
C GLY A 85 -13.96 -4.55 4.84
N GLY A 86 -13.84 -5.76 4.27
CA GLY A 86 -12.90 -6.03 3.17
C GLY A 86 -11.44 -6.16 3.63
N ALA A 87 -11.23 -6.67 4.83
CA ALA A 87 -9.93 -6.94 5.42
C ALA A 87 -9.91 -8.37 5.99
N GLU A 88 -10.08 -9.35 5.11
CA GLU A 88 -10.19 -10.78 5.47
C GLU A 88 -8.94 -11.32 6.19
N ASN A 89 -7.82 -10.62 6.07
CA ASN A 89 -6.57 -10.92 6.78
C ASN A 89 -6.56 -10.49 8.24
N ILE A 90 -7.62 -9.82 8.74
CA ILE A 90 -7.75 -9.39 10.13
C ILE A 90 -9.09 -9.87 10.69
N ALA A 91 -9.04 -10.71 11.74
CA ALA A 91 -10.21 -11.33 12.33
C ALA A 91 -11.18 -10.29 12.90
N GLY A 92 -12.43 -10.28 12.39
CA GLY A 92 -13.51 -9.41 12.87
C GLY A 92 -13.30 -7.90 12.56
N TRP A 93 -12.46 -7.53 11.59
CA TRP A 93 -12.14 -6.15 11.25
C TRP A 93 -13.19 -5.53 10.31
N GLU A 94 -14.44 -5.56 10.75
CA GLU A 94 -15.55 -4.95 10.03
C GLU A 94 -16.48 -4.16 10.97
N ASN A 95 -17.08 -3.10 10.48
CA ASN A 95 -17.91 -2.18 11.23
C ASN A 95 -17.23 -1.60 12.49
N ILE A 96 -15.90 -1.40 12.42
CA ILE A 96 -15.08 -0.88 13.52
C ILE A 96 -15.11 0.66 13.50
N PRO A 97 -15.65 1.34 14.53
CA PRO A 97 -15.64 2.80 14.63
C PRO A 97 -14.25 3.30 15.05
N LEU A 98 -13.24 3.02 14.21
CA LEU A 98 -11.81 3.15 14.53
C LEU A 98 -11.44 4.55 15.01
N ALA A 99 -11.88 5.60 14.30
CA ALA A 99 -11.56 6.97 14.69
C ALA A 99 -12.15 7.33 16.05
N GLY A 100 -13.41 6.96 16.31
CA GLY A 100 -14.08 7.21 17.60
C GLY A 100 -13.38 6.50 18.77
N ARG A 101 -12.94 5.25 18.57
CA ARG A 101 -12.22 4.47 19.59
C ARG A 101 -10.86 5.09 19.95
N VAL A 102 -10.13 5.61 18.94
CA VAL A 102 -8.87 6.32 19.19
C VAL A 102 -9.11 7.67 19.85
N GLU A 103 -10.10 8.44 19.41
CA GLU A 103 -10.46 9.74 20.00
C GLU A 103 -10.90 9.60 21.48
N GLU A 104 -11.67 8.58 21.79
CA GLU A 104 -12.12 8.30 23.17
C GLU A 104 -10.96 7.95 24.09
N ALA A 105 -9.99 7.16 23.60
CA ALA A 105 -8.85 6.73 24.39
C ALA A 105 -7.78 7.84 24.57
N GLU A 106 -7.50 8.60 23.50
CA GLU A 106 -6.32 9.47 23.45
C GLU A 106 -6.63 10.98 23.39
N GLY A 107 -7.90 11.35 23.21
CA GLY A 107 -8.33 12.75 23.15
C GLY A 107 -7.86 13.51 21.89
N LEU A 108 -7.38 12.80 20.87
CA LEU A 108 -6.86 13.37 19.64
C LEU A 108 -7.80 13.13 18.49
N LYS A 109 -8.12 14.17 17.71
CA LYS A 109 -8.90 14.02 16.47
C LYS A 109 -8.26 12.99 15.56
N THR A 110 -9.07 12.05 15.05
CA THR A 110 -8.58 10.91 14.28
C THR A 110 -9.29 10.77 12.94
N LEU A 111 -8.51 10.46 11.91
CA LEU A 111 -9.01 10.08 10.58
C LEU A 111 -8.37 8.74 10.17
N ALA A 112 -9.18 7.89 9.57
CA ALA A 112 -8.72 6.64 8.97
C ALA A 112 -8.81 6.68 7.44
N GLY A 113 -7.99 5.88 6.78
CA GLY A 113 -8.02 5.65 5.34
C GLY A 113 -7.49 4.25 5.01
N ASN A 114 -7.78 3.78 3.79
CA ASN A 114 -7.21 2.54 3.31
C ASN A 114 -5.67 2.64 3.24
N ASP A 115 -4.96 1.55 3.55
CA ASP A 115 -3.49 1.49 3.62
C ASP A 115 -2.78 1.87 2.32
N ALA A 116 -3.21 1.33 1.17
CA ALA A 116 -2.65 1.69 -0.13
C ALA A 116 -2.88 3.18 -0.47
N ASN A 117 -4.04 3.72 -0.12
CA ASN A 117 -4.31 5.15 -0.24
C ASN A 117 -3.39 6.00 0.64
N MET A 118 -3.06 5.53 1.86
CA MET A 118 -2.11 6.23 2.73
C MET A 118 -0.70 6.16 2.17
N MET A 119 -0.27 5.02 1.62
CA MET A 119 1.03 4.91 0.94
C MET A 119 1.10 5.87 -0.26
N ALA A 120 0.05 5.94 -1.09
CA ALA A 120 -0.03 6.88 -2.21
C ALA A 120 0.12 8.33 -1.76
N LEU A 121 -0.61 8.71 -0.71
CA LEU A 121 -0.54 10.06 -0.14
C LEU A 121 0.86 10.36 0.43
N GLY A 122 1.48 9.41 1.12
CA GLY A 122 2.84 9.53 1.63
C GLY A 122 3.86 9.81 0.53
N GLU A 123 3.85 9.00 -0.53
CA GLU A 123 4.75 9.17 -1.68
C GLU A 123 4.50 10.48 -2.43
N THR A 124 3.28 10.98 -2.45
CA THR A 124 2.95 12.27 -3.07
C THR A 124 3.41 13.46 -2.23
N LEU A 125 3.23 13.40 -0.93
CA LEU A 125 3.61 14.50 -0.05
C LEU A 125 5.12 14.55 0.21
N PHE A 126 5.76 13.38 0.38
CA PHE A 126 7.11 13.31 0.91
C PHE A 126 8.08 12.43 0.09
N GLY A 127 7.60 11.69 -0.91
CA GLY A 127 8.37 10.66 -1.61
C GLY A 127 8.54 10.86 -3.11
N ALA A 128 8.40 9.76 -3.85
CA ALA A 128 8.72 9.68 -5.28
C ALA A 128 7.78 10.49 -6.18
N ALA A 129 6.56 10.80 -5.71
CA ALA A 129 5.58 11.56 -6.47
C ALA A 129 5.46 13.02 -6.04
N LYS A 130 6.37 13.52 -5.20
CA LYS A 130 6.33 14.90 -4.74
C LYS A 130 6.30 15.89 -5.92
N GLY A 131 5.30 16.79 -5.89
CA GLY A 131 5.08 17.81 -6.92
C GLY A 131 4.23 17.35 -8.11
N ALA A 132 3.84 16.08 -8.20
CA ALA A 132 2.87 15.61 -9.18
C ALA A 132 1.44 15.71 -8.62
N THR A 133 0.47 15.98 -9.50
CA THR A 133 -0.96 16.09 -9.16
C THR A 133 -1.74 14.84 -9.56
N ASP A 134 -1.28 14.12 -10.59
CA ASP A 134 -1.93 12.95 -11.14
C ASP A 134 -0.99 11.75 -11.01
N VAL A 135 -1.26 10.90 -10.05
CA VAL A 135 -0.38 9.81 -9.64
C VAL A 135 -1.19 8.54 -9.43
N VAL A 136 -0.70 7.44 -9.97
CA VAL A 136 -1.13 6.08 -9.60
C VAL A 136 -0.03 5.45 -8.77
N PHE A 137 -0.36 4.99 -7.57
CA PHE A 137 0.50 4.21 -6.71
C PHE A 137 0.07 2.75 -6.74
N VAL A 138 1.01 1.86 -6.95
CA VAL A 138 0.79 0.40 -6.96
C VAL A 138 1.72 -0.22 -5.94
N THR A 139 1.17 -0.89 -4.95
CA THR A 139 1.98 -1.68 -4.00
C THR A 139 1.88 -3.16 -4.34
N VAL A 140 3.05 -3.80 -4.48
CA VAL A 140 3.18 -5.23 -4.82
C VAL A 140 3.83 -5.96 -3.64
N GLY A 141 3.01 -6.68 -2.91
CA GLY A 141 3.40 -7.45 -1.73
C GLY A 141 2.67 -8.78 -1.70
N THR A 142 2.16 -9.21 -0.56
CA THR A 142 1.30 -10.40 -0.42
C THR A 142 0.11 -10.32 -1.38
N GLY A 143 -0.46 -9.12 -1.55
CA GLY A 143 -1.45 -8.78 -2.56
C GLY A 143 -0.99 -7.62 -3.44
N ILE A 144 -1.93 -7.04 -4.20
CA ILE A 144 -1.74 -5.83 -4.99
C ILE A 144 -2.73 -4.77 -4.54
N GLY A 145 -2.20 -3.72 -3.90
CA GLY A 145 -2.98 -2.53 -3.57
C GLY A 145 -2.76 -1.39 -4.56
N CYS A 146 -3.72 -0.49 -4.63
CA CYS A 146 -3.61 0.70 -5.48
C CYS A 146 -4.19 1.92 -4.77
N GLY A 147 -3.55 3.07 -4.99
CA GLY A 147 -4.08 4.37 -4.61
C GLY A 147 -3.84 5.35 -5.75
N ALA A 148 -4.65 6.40 -5.85
CA ALA A 148 -4.43 7.43 -6.86
C ALA A 148 -4.71 8.83 -6.35
N LEU A 149 -3.97 9.79 -6.89
CA LEU A 149 -4.31 11.20 -6.82
C LEU A 149 -4.72 11.65 -8.23
N MET A 150 -5.77 12.46 -8.29
CA MET A 150 -6.26 13.13 -9.49
C MET A 150 -6.48 14.61 -9.15
N ASP A 151 -5.93 15.52 -9.95
CA ASP A 151 -5.92 16.95 -9.66
C ASP A 151 -5.41 17.30 -8.24
N GLY A 152 -4.37 16.59 -7.78
CA GLY A 152 -3.79 16.77 -6.45
C GLY A 152 -4.64 16.26 -5.29
N ARG A 153 -5.74 15.57 -5.56
CA ARG A 153 -6.66 15.03 -4.55
C ARG A 153 -6.68 13.51 -4.57
N LEU A 154 -6.70 12.91 -3.39
CA LEU A 154 -6.81 11.46 -3.27
C LEU A 154 -8.14 10.97 -3.88
N TYR A 155 -8.05 10.20 -4.97
CA TYR A 155 -9.19 9.60 -5.63
C TYR A 155 -9.55 8.28 -4.94
N ARG A 156 -10.77 8.18 -4.43
CA ARG A 156 -11.23 7.04 -3.62
C ARG A 156 -12.43 6.31 -4.24
N GLY A 157 -12.93 6.80 -5.39
CA GLY A 157 -14.18 6.33 -5.95
C GLY A 157 -15.41 6.71 -5.11
N TYR A 158 -16.57 6.25 -5.55
CA TYR A 158 -17.82 6.48 -4.82
C TYR A 158 -17.80 5.78 -3.47
N ARG A 159 -18.01 6.52 -2.39
CA ARG A 159 -18.00 6.03 -1.00
C ARG A 159 -16.70 5.30 -0.60
N ASN A 160 -15.57 5.73 -1.11
CA ASN A 160 -14.24 5.13 -0.85
C ASN A 160 -14.11 3.65 -1.27
N ARG A 161 -14.79 3.22 -2.34
CA ARG A 161 -14.81 1.83 -2.82
C ARG A 161 -14.15 1.66 -4.19
N GLY A 162 -13.27 2.56 -4.56
CA GLY A 162 -12.55 2.51 -5.84
C GLY A 162 -11.07 2.21 -5.68
N MET A 163 -10.38 2.09 -6.82
CA MET A 163 -8.94 1.83 -6.93
C MET A 163 -8.50 0.43 -6.52
N GLU A 164 -9.38 -0.56 -6.69
CA GLU A 164 -9.10 -1.98 -6.44
C GLU A 164 -8.38 -2.62 -7.66
N MET A 165 -7.21 -2.09 -8.04
CA MET A 165 -6.44 -2.55 -9.21
C MET A 165 -6.06 -4.04 -9.13
N GLY A 166 -5.80 -4.56 -7.92
CA GLY A 166 -5.49 -5.97 -7.73
C GLY A 166 -6.60 -6.91 -8.19
N HIS A 167 -7.85 -6.40 -8.25
CA HIS A 167 -9.03 -7.17 -8.61
C HIS A 167 -9.56 -6.91 -10.03
N ILE A 168 -8.84 -6.16 -10.87
CA ILE A 168 -9.17 -6.10 -12.30
C ILE A 168 -8.89 -7.46 -12.95
N THR A 169 -9.77 -7.89 -13.85
CA THR A 169 -9.59 -9.14 -14.60
C THR A 169 -8.53 -8.97 -15.69
N VAL A 170 -7.42 -9.69 -15.58
CA VAL A 170 -6.34 -9.73 -16.59
C VAL A 170 -6.34 -11.05 -17.38
N LYS A 171 -7.14 -12.02 -16.95
CA LYS A 171 -7.30 -13.31 -17.60
C LYS A 171 -8.76 -13.77 -17.48
N CYS A 172 -9.54 -13.65 -18.57
CA CYS A 172 -11.00 -13.88 -18.54
C CYS A 172 -11.39 -15.32 -18.19
N ASP A 173 -10.54 -16.29 -18.52
CA ASP A 173 -10.67 -17.73 -18.23
C ASP A 173 -9.71 -18.17 -17.12
N GLY A 174 -9.37 -17.24 -16.19
CA GLY A 174 -8.40 -17.45 -15.14
C GLY A 174 -8.95 -18.12 -13.89
N GLU A 175 -8.15 -18.09 -12.83
CA GLU A 175 -8.48 -18.66 -11.53
C GLU A 175 -9.51 -17.82 -10.78
N GLY A 176 -10.32 -18.46 -9.92
CA GLY A 176 -11.24 -17.77 -9.00
C GLY A 176 -10.47 -16.95 -7.96
N CYS A 177 -10.99 -15.79 -7.62
CA CYS A 177 -10.41 -14.90 -6.60
C CYS A 177 -11.29 -14.87 -5.35
N ALA A 178 -10.70 -14.67 -4.18
CA ALA A 178 -11.43 -14.50 -2.91
C ALA A 178 -12.43 -13.33 -2.93
N CYS A 179 -12.22 -12.32 -3.81
CA CYS A 179 -13.16 -11.22 -4.01
C CYS A 179 -14.47 -11.64 -4.73
N GLY A 180 -14.58 -12.89 -5.18
CA GLY A 180 -15.70 -13.41 -5.97
C GLY A 180 -15.52 -13.26 -7.48
N GLY A 181 -14.48 -12.56 -7.94
CA GLY A 181 -14.14 -12.42 -9.37
C GLY A 181 -13.31 -13.57 -9.91
N VAL A 182 -12.99 -13.51 -11.21
CA VAL A 182 -12.15 -14.49 -11.92
C VAL A 182 -11.01 -13.77 -12.62
N GLY A 183 -9.81 -14.36 -12.56
CA GLY A 183 -8.64 -13.86 -13.30
C GLY A 183 -8.10 -12.53 -12.83
N CYS A 184 -8.25 -12.21 -11.54
CA CYS A 184 -7.77 -10.96 -10.94
C CYS A 184 -6.26 -10.81 -11.04
N LEU A 185 -5.77 -9.60 -11.28
CA LEU A 185 -4.35 -9.26 -11.41
C LEU A 185 -3.51 -9.78 -10.23
N GLU A 186 -4.02 -9.65 -9.01
CA GLU A 186 -3.33 -10.08 -7.79
C GLU A 186 -2.96 -11.57 -7.83
N HIS A 187 -3.81 -12.41 -8.42
CA HIS A 187 -3.56 -13.84 -8.56
C HIS A 187 -2.36 -14.19 -9.44
N TYR A 188 -1.91 -13.26 -10.30
CA TYR A 188 -0.83 -13.48 -11.28
C TYR A 188 0.39 -12.61 -11.02
N ALA A 189 0.22 -11.47 -10.36
CA ALA A 189 1.25 -10.46 -10.26
C ALA A 189 1.56 -9.99 -8.82
N SER A 190 0.96 -10.56 -7.77
CA SER A 190 1.44 -10.33 -6.41
C SER A 190 2.74 -11.09 -6.13
N THR A 191 3.47 -10.71 -5.07
CA THR A 191 4.65 -11.46 -4.62
C THR A 191 4.27 -12.90 -4.21
N SER A 192 3.11 -13.07 -3.58
CA SER A 192 2.60 -14.42 -3.25
C SER A 192 2.32 -15.25 -4.50
N ALA A 193 1.79 -14.64 -5.57
CA ALA A 193 1.58 -15.31 -6.84
C ALA A 193 2.89 -15.68 -7.53
N LEU A 194 3.89 -14.79 -7.48
CA LEU A 194 5.23 -15.05 -8.01
C LEU A 194 5.88 -16.26 -7.33
N VAL A 195 5.87 -16.30 -5.99
CA VAL A 195 6.42 -17.43 -5.22
C VAL A 195 5.68 -18.74 -5.54
N ARG A 196 4.34 -18.69 -5.55
CA ARG A 196 3.52 -19.86 -5.94
C ARG A 196 3.90 -20.36 -7.33
N ARG A 197 4.00 -19.46 -8.31
CA ARG A 197 4.32 -19.84 -9.68
C ARG A 197 5.73 -20.42 -9.83
N PHE A 198 6.69 -19.85 -9.12
CA PHE A 198 8.05 -20.41 -9.05
C PHE A 198 8.03 -21.85 -8.51
N CYS A 199 7.35 -22.11 -7.39
CA CYS A 199 7.25 -23.44 -6.80
C CYS A 199 6.61 -24.46 -7.75
N GLU A 200 5.52 -24.07 -8.46
CA GLU A 200 4.88 -24.90 -9.48
C GLU A 200 5.84 -25.30 -10.61
N LEU A 201 6.58 -24.34 -11.14
CA LEU A 201 7.54 -24.54 -12.23
C LEU A 201 8.77 -25.35 -11.78
N ASN A 202 9.17 -25.19 -10.53
CA ASN A 202 10.30 -25.90 -9.94
C ASN A 202 9.94 -27.33 -9.49
N GLY A 203 8.67 -27.74 -9.58
CA GLY A 203 8.19 -29.07 -9.16
C GLY A 203 8.23 -29.31 -7.65
N SER A 204 8.31 -28.22 -6.85
CA SER A 204 8.29 -28.29 -5.40
C SER A 204 6.89 -27.97 -4.87
N ALA A 205 6.47 -28.63 -3.79
CA ALA A 205 5.37 -28.15 -2.99
C ALA A 205 5.69 -26.70 -2.57
N ARG A 206 4.66 -25.85 -2.38
CA ARG A 206 4.85 -24.47 -1.88
C ARG A 206 5.66 -24.55 -0.59
N ASP A 207 6.96 -24.33 -0.71
CA ASP A 207 7.89 -24.41 0.41
C ASP A 207 7.71 -23.13 1.23
N ALA A 208 7.38 -23.26 2.51
CA ALA A 208 7.20 -22.12 3.40
C ALA A 208 8.50 -21.31 3.60
N GLU A 209 9.63 -21.85 3.20
CA GLU A 209 10.95 -21.23 3.32
C GLU A 209 11.30 -20.30 2.15
N VAL A 210 10.61 -20.39 0.99
CA VAL A 210 10.88 -19.53 -0.18
C VAL A 210 10.04 -18.25 -0.12
N ASP A 211 10.69 -17.12 -0.20
CA ASP A 211 10.05 -15.81 -0.30
C ASP A 211 10.32 -15.12 -1.67
N GLY A 212 9.77 -13.92 -1.86
CA GLY A 212 9.95 -13.18 -3.11
C GLY A 212 11.39 -12.74 -3.37
N LYS A 213 12.21 -12.59 -2.33
CA LYS A 213 13.64 -12.22 -2.46
C LYS A 213 14.44 -13.41 -2.96
N ASP A 214 14.10 -14.60 -2.51
CA ASP A 214 14.71 -15.85 -2.99
C ASP A 214 14.44 -16.05 -4.47
N VAL A 215 13.19 -15.83 -4.93
CA VAL A 215 12.87 -15.95 -6.36
C VAL A 215 13.66 -14.94 -7.19
N VAL A 216 13.83 -13.70 -6.71
CA VAL A 216 14.68 -12.70 -7.37
C VAL A 216 16.15 -13.12 -7.39
N LEU A 217 16.65 -13.74 -6.34
CA LEU A 217 18.02 -14.28 -6.29
C LEU A 217 18.20 -15.39 -7.31
N PHE A 218 17.30 -16.37 -7.34
CA PHE A 218 17.32 -17.48 -8.31
C PHE A 218 17.19 -17.00 -9.75
N TYR A 219 16.40 -15.93 -9.99
CA TYR A 219 16.35 -15.27 -11.29
C TYR A 219 17.75 -14.75 -11.72
N LYS A 220 18.43 -14.04 -10.81
CA LYS A 220 19.79 -13.50 -11.09
C LYS A 220 20.83 -14.61 -11.32
N GLU A 221 20.63 -15.78 -10.73
CA GLU A 221 21.45 -16.97 -10.94
C GLU A 221 21.10 -17.73 -12.23
N GLY A 222 20.05 -17.32 -12.95
CA GLY A 222 19.62 -17.92 -14.20
C GLY A 222 18.82 -19.22 -14.04
N ASN A 223 18.21 -19.45 -12.86
CA ASN A 223 17.32 -20.60 -12.64
C ASN A 223 16.12 -20.52 -13.62
N PRO A 224 15.89 -21.56 -14.47
CA PRO A 224 14.85 -21.48 -15.50
C PRO A 224 13.44 -21.27 -14.98
N ALA A 225 13.08 -21.88 -13.83
CA ALA A 225 11.77 -21.71 -13.21
C ALA A 225 11.59 -20.28 -12.69
N ALA A 226 12.62 -19.70 -12.08
CA ALA A 226 12.59 -18.34 -11.60
C ALA A 226 12.53 -17.31 -12.75
N VAL A 227 13.27 -17.56 -13.84
CA VAL A 227 13.22 -16.74 -15.04
C VAL A 227 11.81 -16.72 -15.62
N GLN A 228 11.20 -17.89 -15.81
CA GLN A 228 9.84 -17.97 -16.34
C GLN A 228 8.81 -17.31 -15.40
N ALA A 229 8.88 -17.58 -14.09
CA ALA A 229 7.97 -17.00 -13.11
C ALA A 229 8.05 -15.45 -13.09
N MET A 230 9.26 -14.89 -13.15
CA MET A 230 9.49 -13.46 -13.18
C MET A 230 8.99 -12.81 -14.49
N GLU A 231 9.18 -13.46 -15.65
CA GLU A 231 8.67 -12.96 -16.92
C GLU A 231 7.14 -12.94 -16.97
N GLU A 232 6.48 -14.00 -16.47
CA GLU A 232 5.03 -14.05 -16.35
C GLU A 232 4.52 -12.96 -15.37
N HIS A 233 5.17 -12.79 -14.22
CA HIS A 233 4.86 -11.76 -13.23
C HIS A 233 4.94 -10.34 -13.85
N TRP A 234 6.05 -10.00 -14.52
CA TRP A 234 6.19 -8.69 -15.18
C TRP A 234 5.13 -8.48 -16.26
N ASN A 235 4.81 -9.52 -17.02
CA ASN A 235 3.81 -9.40 -18.08
C ASN A 235 2.42 -9.04 -17.53
N TYR A 236 1.96 -9.74 -16.48
CA TYR A 236 0.68 -9.44 -15.86
C TYR A 236 0.67 -8.08 -15.14
N LEU A 237 1.74 -7.75 -14.39
CA LEU A 237 1.84 -6.46 -13.72
C LEU A 237 1.86 -5.30 -14.71
N ALA A 238 2.58 -5.46 -15.82
CA ALA A 238 2.60 -4.48 -16.90
C ALA A 238 1.23 -4.28 -17.54
N HIS A 239 0.43 -5.34 -17.71
CA HIS A 239 -0.97 -5.25 -18.18
C HIS A 239 -1.82 -4.40 -17.25
N GLY A 240 -1.74 -4.66 -15.95
CA GLY A 240 -2.46 -3.89 -14.95
C GLY A 240 -2.07 -2.41 -14.97
N ILE A 241 -0.78 -2.11 -14.96
CA ILE A 241 -0.26 -0.74 -14.99
C ILE A 241 -0.63 -0.03 -16.29
N ALA A 242 -0.48 -0.69 -17.46
CA ALA A 242 -0.88 -0.13 -18.74
C ALA A 242 -2.37 0.19 -18.80
N SER A 243 -3.22 -0.65 -18.18
CA SER A 243 -4.66 -0.37 -18.05
C SER A 243 -4.91 0.91 -17.23
N MET A 244 -4.20 1.11 -16.12
CA MET A 244 -4.32 2.33 -15.33
C MET A 244 -3.84 3.57 -16.10
N ILE A 245 -2.75 3.44 -16.87
CA ILE A 245 -2.26 4.53 -17.72
C ILE A 245 -3.28 4.88 -18.80
N ASN A 246 -3.86 3.89 -19.48
CA ASN A 246 -4.87 4.10 -20.50
C ASN A 246 -6.18 4.74 -19.97
N LEU A 247 -6.50 4.51 -18.68
CA LEU A 247 -7.71 5.04 -18.05
C LEU A 247 -7.51 6.44 -17.47
N PHE A 248 -6.33 6.73 -16.91
CA PHE A 248 -6.11 7.91 -16.08
C PHE A 248 -5.01 8.84 -16.62
N ALA A 249 -4.16 8.38 -17.55
CA ALA A 249 -3.02 9.12 -18.09
C ALA A 249 -2.22 9.89 -16.99
N PRO A 250 -1.75 9.20 -15.92
CA PRO A 250 -1.12 9.88 -14.79
C PRO A 250 0.25 10.43 -15.18
N GLN A 251 0.70 11.49 -14.50
CA GLN A 251 2.07 11.98 -14.62
C GLN A 251 3.08 10.94 -14.12
N ARG A 252 2.73 10.21 -13.04
CA ARG A 252 3.58 9.17 -12.46
C ARG A 252 2.81 7.93 -12.07
N VAL A 253 3.45 6.78 -12.32
CA VAL A 253 3.11 5.51 -11.67
C VAL A 253 4.23 5.19 -10.70
N VAL A 254 3.89 5.15 -9.41
CA VAL A 254 4.84 4.80 -8.34
C VAL A 254 4.65 3.34 -7.96
N VAL A 255 5.69 2.53 -8.10
CA VAL A 255 5.67 1.11 -7.73
C VAL A 255 6.36 0.92 -6.39
N GLY A 256 5.60 0.43 -5.42
CA GLY A 256 6.06 0.13 -4.06
C GLY A 256 5.87 -1.33 -3.68
N GLY A 257 6.08 -1.63 -2.40
CA GLY A 257 6.08 -3.00 -1.86
C GLY A 257 7.44 -3.68 -1.95
N GLY A 258 7.58 -4.83 -1.27
CA GLY A 258 8.89 -5.49 -1.11
C GLY A 258 9.61 -5.81 -2.42
N ILE A 259 8.88 -6.12 -3.49
CA ILE A 259 9.47 -6.48 -4.77
C ILE A 259 10.12 -5.27 -5.48
N SER A 260 9.69 -4.03 -5.19
CA SER A 260 10.31 -2.82 -5.75
C SER A 260 11.75 -2.62 -5.26
N GLU A 261 12.14 -3.29 -4.17
CA GLU A 261 13.50 -3.31 -3.62
C GLU A 261 14.43 -4.30 -4.35
N ALA A 262 13.94 -5.06 -5.33
CA ALA A 262 14.74 -6.03 -6.10
C ALA A 262 15.89 -5.39 -6.89
N GLY A 263 15.80 -4.08 -7.15
CA GLY A 263 16.80 -3.27 -7.83
C GLY A 263 16.31 -2.71 -9.17
N ASP A 264 17.14 -1.87 -9.78
CA ASP A 264 16.78 -1.11 -11.00
C ASP A 264 16.34 -2.00 -12.17
N PHE A 265 16.96 -3.17 -12.33
CA PHE A 265 16.60 -4.12 -13.39
C PHE A 265 15.12 -4.50 -13.36
N TYR A 266 14.51 -4.60 -12.17
CA TYR A 266 13.10 -4.96 -12.02
C TYR A 266 12.20 -3.89 -12.64
N LEU A 267 12.45 -2.62 -12.34
CA LEU A 267 11.69 -1.51 -12.90
C LEU A 267 11.96 -1.30 -14.40
N GLU A 268 13.18 -1.56 -14.87
CA GLU A 268 13.49 -1.48 -16.30
C GLU A 268 12.67 -2.49 -17.09
N LYS A 269 12.63 -3.74 -16.64
CA LYS A 269 11.80 -4.79 -17.24
C LYS A 269 10.30 -4.44 -17.21
N LEU A 270 9.84 -3.89 -16.11
CA LEU A 270 8.45 -3.46 -15.97
C LEU A 270 8.11 -2.31 -16.93
N ARG A 271 9.00 -1.29 -17.04
CA ARG A 271 8.86 -0.18 -18.02
C ARG A 271 8.77 -0.68 -19.46
N GLU A 272 9.62 -1.63 -19.83
CA GLU A 272 9.58 -2.24 -21.16
C GLU A 272 8.23 -2.94 -21.41
N GLY A 273 7.75 -3.70 -20.44
CA GLY A 273 6.45 -4.38 -20.51
C GLY A 273 5.28 -3.41 -20.63
N VAL A 274 5.25 -2.36 -19.81
CA VAL A 274 4.21 -1.31 -19.83
C VAL A 274 4.17 -0.58 -21.16
N ARG A 275 5.34 -0.16 -21.68
CA ARG A 275 5.42 0.53 -22.99
C ARG A 275 4.88 -0.28 -24.15
N ARG A 276 5.01 -1.61 -24.11
CA ARG A 276 4.46 -2.51 -25.15
C ARG A 276 2.95 -2.66 -25.10
N GLN A 277 2.31 -2.33 -23.97
CA GLN A 277 0.92 -2.66 -23.70
C GLN A 277 0.02 -1.43 -23.53
N MET A 278 0.59 -0.27 -23.25
CA MET A 278 -0.18 0.97 -23.14
C MET A 278 -0.41 1.61 -24.52
N MET A 279 -1.46 2.41 -24.67
CA MET A 279 -1.61 3.34 -25.76
C MET A 279 -0.50 4.40 -25.69
N SER A 280 0.33 4.51 -26.73
CA SER A 280 1.52 5.37 -26.71
C SER A 280 1.18 6.83 -26.34
N VAL A 281 0.13 7.38 -26.94
CA VAL A 281 -0.30 8.76 -26.70
C VAL A 281 -0.78 9.01 -25.26
N CYS A 282 -1.30 7.98 -24.57
CA CYS A 282 -1.76 8.12 -23.18
C CYS A 282 -0.62 8.08 -22.17
N GLY A 283 0.47 7.36 -22.49
CA GLY A 283 1.57 7.14 -21.55
C GLY A 283 2.90 7.76 -21.95
N GLU A 284 2.93 8.58 -23.02
CA GLU A 284 4.17 9.18 -23.53
C GLU A 284 4.91 9.99 -22.46
N GLU A 285 4.17 10.72 -21.62
CA GLU A 285 4.72 11.56 -20.55
C GLU A 285 4.66 10.88 -19.17
N THR A 286 4.13 9.67 -19.08
CA THR A 286 4.01 8.96 -17.79
C THR A 286 5.36 8.42 -17.33
N GLU A 287 5.82 8.85 -16.18
CA GLU A 287 7.01 8.30 -15.51
C GLU A 287 6.65 7.10 -14.64
N LEU A 288 7.30 5.95 -14.83
CA LEU A 288 7.21 4.81 -13.91
C LEU A 288 8.44 4.79 -13.01
N VAL A 289 8.23 4.96 -11.70
CA VAL A 289 9.29 5.14 -10.70
C VAL A 289 9.10 4.21 -9.50
N ALA A 290 10.20 3.90 -8.79
CA ALA A 290 10.13 3.22 -7.50
C ALA A 290 9.61 4.15 -6.40
N ALA A 291 8.87 3.59 -5.43
CA ALA A 291 8.59 4.23 -4.17
C ALA A 291 9.90 4.58 -3.42
N ARG A 292 9.93 5.71 -2.72
CA ARG A 292 11.11 6.18 -1.99
C ARG A 292 11.02 6.05 -0.48
N LEU A 293 9.80 6.03 0.06
CA LEU A 293 9.60 6.01 1.49
C LEU A 293 9.66 4.60 2.08
N GLY A 294 9.54 3.56 1.25
CA GLY A 294 9.55 2.17 1.68
C GLY A 294 8.51 1.91 2.78
N ASN A 295 8.91 1.23 3.84
CA ASN A 295 8.06 0.90 4.99
C ASN A 295 7.54 2.11 5.79
N ARG A 296 7.94 3.34 5.48
CA ARG A 296 7.48 4.57 6.14
C ARG A 296 6.28 5.21 5.43
N ALA A 297 6.01 4.81 4.19
CA ALA A 297 5.01 5.45 3.33
C ALA A 297 3.62 5.50 3.99
N GLY A 298 3.16 4.38 4.57
CA GLY A 298 1.86 4.29 5.23
C GLY A 298 1.72 5.25 6.41
N CYS A 299 2.67 5.24 7.36
CA CYS A 299 2.66 6.18 8.48
C CYS A 299 2.75 7.64 8.04
N MET A 300 3.63 7.94 7.08
CA MET A 300 3.81 9.31 6.59
C MET A 300 2.55 9.82 5.88
N GLY A 301 1.91 8.98 5.08
CA GLY A 301 0.66 9.32 4.41
C GLY A 301 -0.52 9.44 5.37
N ALA A 302 -0.61 8.56 6.36
CA ALA A 302 -1.63 8.65 7.41
C ALA A 302 -1.51 9.97 8.19
N ALA A 303 -0.31 10.34 8.64
CA ALA A 303 -0.07 11.64 9.25
C ALA A 303 -0.37 12.79 8.29
N GLY A 304 0.02 12.68 7.02
CA GLY A 304 -0.26 13.65 5.97
C GLY A 304 -1.74 13.92 5.77
N LEU A 305 -2.59 12.89 5.86
CA LEU A 305 -4.05 13.02 5.78
C LEU A 305 -4.61 14.01 6.82
N VAL A 306 -4.05 13.99 8.02
CA VAL A 306 -4.45 14.89 9.12
C VAL A 306 -3.86 16.28 8.94
N LEU A 307 -2.58 16.37 8.57
CA LEU A 307 -1.88 17.64 8.36
C LEU A 307 -2.50 18.47 7.23
N ASP A 308 -3.00 17.81 6.18
CA ASP A 308 -3.64 18.46 5.03
C ASP A 308 -5.08 18.92 5.34
N LYS A 309 -5.87 18.06 6.01
CA LYS A 309 -7.31 18.34 6.27
C LYS A 309 -7.57 19.21 7.48
N MET A 310 -6.62 19.35 8.40
CA MET A 310 -6.79 20.08 9.66
C MET A 310 -5.96 21.38 9.71
N GLY A 311 -5.37 21.78 8.58
CA GLY A 311 -4.53 22.97 8.40
C GLY A 311 -5.25 24.18 7.79
#